data_65efb9b912f8c7c1c7fd6c39702c244d
#
_entry.id   65efb9b912f8c7c1c7fd6c39702c244d
#
_cell.length_a   1.000
_cell.length_b   1.000
_cell.length_c   1.000
_cell.angle_alpha   90.00
_cell.angle_beta   90.00
_cell.angle_gamma   90.00
#
_symmetry.space_group_name_H-M   'P 1'
#
loop_
_entity.id
_entity.type
_entity.pdbx_description
1 polymer ?
#
loop_
_entity_poly.entity_id
_entity_poly.type
_entity_poly.pdbx_seq_one_letter_code
_entity_poly.pdbx_strand_id
1 'polypeptide(L)'
;MKVKKMILFLSVAMLLAGCNKDNAPVAVSEVTLSRTALTMTVGDTEKLTATVLPEHAGYDGLVWSSNNASVALVDVEGLVTAVSAGNATITATVGGKQATCEVTVADAVPEGLTVTTYEALLEALRTGGASADVPTLIMLGSDITIPAGGDRTNPPINGSGYFKIDGGGHTLVRENESYYFLGNINADDDAVHIELTNIKLAQGANSFLSMIYVCNGRITLGKGVALNGQDMIAAVGGKAALELGDGCDCLTRQAVRTVQRS
;
A
#
# COMPACT_ATOMS: atom_id res chain seq x y z
N MET A 1 -92.28 -30.71 57.74
CA MET A 1 -91.75 -29.37 57.85
C MET A 1 -90.31 -29.37 57.25
N LYS A 2 -90.09 -28.62 56.26
CA LYS A 2 -88.91 -28.71 55.30
C LYS A 2 -87.72 -27.95 55.90
N VAL A 3 -86.60 -28.67 56.16
CA VAL A 3 -85.33 -28.07 56.48
C VAL A 3 -84.53 -27.81 55.19
N LYS A 4 -84.32 -26.55 54.86
CA LYS A 4 -83.52 -26.16 53.76
C LYS A 4 -82.04 -26.32 54.06
N LYS A 5 -81.38 -27.21 53.37
CA LYS A 5 -79.90 -27.30 53.33
C LYS A 5 -79.33 -26.10 52.62
N MET A 6 -78.61 -25.26 53.30
CA MET A 6 -77.83 -24.20 52.74
C MET A 6 -76.45 -24.75 52.41
N ILE A 7 -76.23 -24.90 51.09
CA ILE A 7 -74.91 -25.32 50.57
C ILE A 7 -74.02 -24.08 50.52
N LEU A 8 -73.00 -24.07 51.36
CA LEU A 8 -71.96 -23.09 51.33
C LEU A 8 -70.97 -23.40 50.19
N PHE A 9 -71.07 -22.67 49.10
CA PHE A 9 -70.04 -22.72 48.08
C PHE A 9 -68.81 -21.97 48.55
N LEU A 10 -67.82 -22.74 48.98
CA LEU A 10 -66.50 -22.24 49.27
C LEU A 10 -65.80 -22.07 47.88
N SER A 11 -65.86 -20.87 47.32
CA SER A 11 -65.12 -20.52 46.13
C SER A 11 -63.62 -20.48 46.48
N VAL A 12 -62.91 -21.55 46.11
CA VAL A 12 -61.45 -21.53 46.08
C VAL A 12 -61.06 -20.61 44.90
N ALA A 13 -60.82 -19.38 45.23
CA ALA A 13 -60.13 -18.48 44.30
C ALA A 13 -58.67 -18.94 44.19
N MET A 14 -58.45 -19.76 43.18
CA MET A 14 -57.12 -20.15 42.80
C MET A 14 -56.40 -18.92 42.23
N LEU A 15 -55.60 -18.32 43.05
CA LEU A 15 -54.62 -17.29 42.61
C LEU A 15 -53.64 -17.95 41.63
N LEU A 16 -53.94 -17.88 40.36
CA LEU A 16 -52.94 -18.03 39.27
C LEU A 16 -52.27 -16.68 39.07
N ALA A 17 -51.53 -16.22 40.05
CA ALA A 17 -50.59 -15.16 39.94
C ALA A 17 -49.19 -15.72 39.74
N GLY A 18 -49.03 -16.54 38.72
CA GLY A 18 -47.74 -16.94 38.22
C GLY A 18 -47.45 -16.19 36.93
N CYS A 19 -47.48 -14.85 37.00
CA CYS A 19 -46.77 -14.06 36.00
C CYS A 19 -45.27 -14.24 36.32
N ASN A 20 -44.64 -15.16 35.62
CA ASN A 20 -43.18 -15.20 35.50
C ASN A 20 -42.73 -13.86 34.92
N LYS A 21 -42.43 -12.90 35.80
CA LYS A 21 -41.79 -11.63 35.42
C LYS A 21 -40.32 -11.81 34.99
N ASP A 22 -39.84 -13.04 35.06
CA ASP A 22 -38.42 -13.37 34.87
C ASP A 22 -38.06 -13.66 33.40
N ASN A 23 -38.98 -13.47 32.45
CA ASN A 23 -38.75 -13.75 31.03
C ASN A 23 -38.85 -12.51 30.12
N ALA A 24 -38.71 -11.32 30.65
CA ALA A 24 -38.49 -10.15 29.82
C ALA A 24 -37.08 -10.25 29.25
N PRO A 25 -36.89 -10.13 27.91
CA PRO A 25 -35.57 -10.16 27.33
C PRO A 25 -34.69 -9.07 27.96
N VAL A 26 -33.56 -9.50 28.52
CA VAL A 26 -32.61 -8.56 29.14
C VAL A 26 -32.04 -7.70 27.99
N ALA A 27 -32.21 -6.37 28.13
CA ALA A 27 -31.76 -5.43 27.10
C ALA A 27 -30.23 -5.36 27.09
N VAL A 28 -29.68 -5.09 25.91
CA VAL A 28 -28.25 -4.83 25.72
C VAL A 28 -27.88 -3.55 26.47
N SER A 29 -26.95 -3.65 27.40
CA SER A 29 -26.43 -2.51 28.16
C SER A 29 -25.20 -1.90 27.52
N GLU A 30 -24.34 -2.74 26.93
CA GLU A 30 -23.06 -2.32 26.33
C GLU A 30 -22.66 -3.25 25.17
N VAL A 31 -21.93 -2.70 24.20
CA VAL A 31 -21.20 -3.44 23.17
C VAL A 31 -19.78 -2.91 23.13
N THR A 32 -18.81 -3.80 23.01
CA THR A 32 -17.39 -3.46 22.86
C THR A 32 -16.77 -4.26 21.72
N LEU A 33 -15.71 -3.73 21.12
CA LEU A 33 -14.95 -4.41 20.08
C LEU A 33 -13.62 -4.92 20.62
N SER A 34 -13.11 -6.00 20.01
CA SER A 34 -11.77 -6.55 20.30
C SER A 34 -10.65 -5.56 20.07
N ARG A 35 -10.87 -4.57 19.17
CA ARG A 35 -9.94 -3.46 18.88
C ARG A 35 -10.73 -2.17 18.62
N THR A 36 -10.17 -1.04 19.04
CA THR A 36 -10.72 0.30 18.79
C THR A 36 -10.00 1.02 17.65
N ALA A 37 -8.84 0.50 17.24
CA ALA A 37 -8.08 0.99 16.09
C ALA A 37 -7.37 -0.18 15.38
N LEU A 38 -7.28 -0.07 14.05
CA LEU A 38 -6.55 -0.98 13.16
C LEU A 38 -5.68 -0.17 12.20
N THR A 39 -4.46 -0.65 11.97
CA THR A 39 -3.63 -0.20 10.85
C THR A 39 -3.43 -1.40 9.94
N MET A 40 -3.79 -1.25 8.67
CA MET A 40 -3.81 -2.31 7.66
C MET A 40 -3.14 -1.80 6.39
N THR A 41 -2.73 -2.73 5.54
CA THR A 41 -2.25 -2.45 4.19
C THR A 41 -3.31 -2.91 3.18
N VAL A 42 -3.43 -2.27 2.03
CA VAL A 42 -4.36 -2.70 0.97
C VAL A 42 -4.21 -4.19 0.68
N GLY A 43 -5.32 -4.93 0.73
CA GLY A 43 -5.38 -6.37 0.58
C GLY A 43 -5.39 -7.17 1.89
N ASP A 44 -5.04 -6.55 3.01
CA ASP A 44 -5.10 -7.21 4.33
C ASP A 44 -6.53 -7.48 4.77
N THR A 45 -6.68 -8.50 5.60
CA THR A 45 -7.94 -8.82 6.29
C THR A 45 -7.71 -9.00 7.78
N GLU A 46 -8.63 -8.50 8.61
CA GLU A 46 -8.56 -8.62 10.08
C GLU A 46 -9.96 -8.88 10.64
N LYS A 47 -10.06 -9.82 11.58
CA LYS A 47 -11.31 -10.17 12.24
C LYS A 47 -11.55 -9.30 13.47
N LEU A 48 -12.62 -8.52 13.46
CA LEU A 48 -13.15 -7.86 14.65
C LEU A 48 -14.19 -8.74 15.30
N THR A 49 -14.17 -8.80 16.63
CA THR A 49 -15.20 -9.45 17.44
C THR A 49 -15.89 -8.44 18.33
N ALA A 50 -17.21 -8.55 18.45
CA ALA A 50 -18.00 -7.73 19.34
C ALA A 50 -18.39 -8.53 20.58
N THR A 51 -18.22 -7.95 21.75
CA THR A 51 -18.71 -8.48 23.03
C THR A 51 -19.93 -7.67 23.46
N VAL A 52 -21.04 -8.37 23.73
CA VAL A 52 -22.33 -7.77 24.11
C VAL A 52 -22.58 -8.06 25.59
N LEU A 53 -22.94 -7.06 26.35
CA LEU A 53 -23.28 -7.20 27.77
C LEU A 53 -24.74 -6.82 28.03
N PRO A 54 -25.38 -7.53 28.99
CA PRO A 54 -24.90 -8.75 29.63
C PRO A 54 -24.89 -9.94 28.68
N GLU A 55 -24.09 -10.97 28.94
CA GLU A 55 -23.86 -12.12 28.04
C GLU A 55 -25.13 -12.83 27.56
N HIS A 56 -26.21 -12.73 28.32
CA HIS A 56 -27.54 -13.31 28.02
C HIS A 56 -28.56 -12.25 27.59
N ALA A 57 -28.13 -11.09 27.14
CA ALA A 57 -29.03 -10.11 26.54
C ALA A 57 -29.73 -10.70 25.31
N GLY A 58 -31.05 -10.49 25.23
CA GLY A 58 -31.80 -10.84 24.02
C GLY A 58 -31.67 -9.71 22.99
N TYR A 59 -31.16 -10.05 21.78
CA TYR A 59 -31.08 -9.09 20.68
C TYR A 59 -31.24 -9.77 19.31
N ASP A 60 -31.77 -9.03 18.35
CA ASP A 60 -32.03 -9.48 16.98
C ASP A 60 -30.82 -9.18 16.08
N GLY A 61 -29.71 -9.89 16.37
CA GLY A 61 -28.54 -9.82 15.49
C GLY A 61 -27.61 -8.63 15.77
N LEU A 62 -26.37 -8.82 15.39
CA LEU A 62 -25.32 -7.83 15.38
C LEU A 62 -25.16 -7.34 13.92
N VAL A 63 -25.17 -6.03 13.72
CA VAL A 63 -25.02 -5.41 12.40
C VAL A 63 -23.68 -4.69 12.34
N TRP A 64 -22.90 -5.03 11.32
CA TRP A 64 -21.65 -4.38 10.99
C TRP A 64 -21.83 -3.39 9.85
N SER A 65 -21.13 -2.28 9.90
CA SER A 65 -21.12 -1.27 8.84
C SER A 65 -19.78 -0.54 8.77
N SER A 66 -19.43 -0.07 7.58
CA SER A 66 -18.32 0.84 7.33
C SER A 66 -18.85 2.19 6.87
N ASN A 67 -18.29 3.28 7.38
CA ASN A 67 -18.62 4.62 6.90
C ASN A 67 -17.97 4.95 5.54
N ASN A 68 -16.93 4.14 5.14
CA ASN A 68 -16.23 4.30 3.88
C ASN A 68 -15.81 2.92 3.32
N ALA A 69 -16.76 2.27 2.65
CA ALA A 69 -16.57 0.93 2.10
C ALA A 69 -15.56 0.88 0.94
N SER A 70 -15.22 2.01 0.33
CA SER A 70 -14.15 2.10 -0.67
C SER A 70 -12.75 2.00 -0.05
N VAL A 71 -12.59 2.29 1.24
CA VAL A 71 -11.34 2.16 1.98
C VAL A 71 -11.28 0.85 2.75
N ALA A 72 -12.32 0.52 3.52
CA ALA A 72 -12.40 -0.73 4.27
C ALA A 72 -13.83 -1.28 4.25
N LEU A 73 -13.98 -2.52 3.80
CA LEU A 73 -15.21 -3.29 3.87
C LEU A 73 -15.28 -4.07 5.18
N VAL A 74 -16.50 -4.36 5.64
CA VAL A 74 -16.73 -5.32 6.72
C VAL A 74 -17.89 -6.25 6.35
N ASP A 75 -17.75 -7.53 6.58
CA ASP A 75 -18.80 -8.52 6.36
C ASP A 75 -19.70 -8.73 7.58
N VAL A 76 -20.72 -9.57 7.42
CA VAL A 76 -21.69 -9.89 8.49
C VAL A 76 -21.07 -10.60 9.69
N GLU A 77 -19.88 -11.16 9.54
CA GLU A 77 -19.14 -11.85 10.57
C GLU A 77 -18.09 -10.96 11.26
N GLY A 78 -17.93 -9.70 10.82
CA GLY A 78 -16.96 -8.75 11.34
C GLY A 78 -15.55 -8.90 10.75
N LEU A 79 -15.39 -9.58 9.59
CA LEU A 79 -14.14 -9.60 8.86
C LEU A 79 -13.98 -8.28 8.10
N VAL A 80 -12.97 -7.51 8.46
CA VAL A 80 -12.60 -6.27 7.81
C VAL A 80 -11.62 -6.58 6.68
N THR A 81 -11.87 -6.00 5.49
CA THR A 81 -10.99 -6.10 4.32
C THR A 81 -10.53 -4.70 3.92
N ALA A 82 -9.23 -4.48 3.84
CA ALA A 82 -8.62 -3.23 3.37
C ALA A 82 -8.67 -3.17 1.83
N VAL A 83 -9.34 -2.16 1.27
CA VAL A 83 -9.62 -2.03 -0.17
C VAL A 83 -8.73 -0.99 -0.84
N SER A 84 -8.59 0.19 -0.25
CA SER A 84 -7.73 1.27 -0.74
C SER A 84 -7.18 2.10 0.41
N ALA A 85 -6.08 2.81 0.17
CA ALA A 85 -5.49 3.70 1.18
C ALA A 85 -6.47 4.79 1.63
N GLY A 86 -6.45 5.11 2.93
CA GLY A 86 -7.33 6.10 3.54
C GLY A 86 -7.76 5.73 4.96
N ASN A 87 -8.82 6.39 5.42
CA ASN A 87 -9.41 6.13 6.72
C ASN A 87 -10.88 5.70 6.60
N ALA A 88 -11.26 4.75 7.44
CA ALA A 88 -12.63 4.30 7.60
C ALA A 88 -12.94 4.04 9.08
N THR A 89 -14.21 4.06 9.44
CA THR A 89 -14.68 3.66 10.76
C THR A 89 -15.62 2.47 10.60
N ILE A 90 -15.27 1.36 11.22
CA ILE A 90 -16.13 0.18 11.31
C ILE A 90 -16.98 0.29 12.57
N THR A 91 -18.28 0.10 12.42
CA THR A 91 -19.26 0.18 13.51
C THR A 91 -20.00 -1.13 13.65
N ALA A 92 -20.05 -1.64 14.88
CA ALA A 92 -20.91 -2.74 15.31
C ALA A 92 -22.12 -2.17 16.05
N THR A 93 -23.32 -2.54 15.62
CA THR A 93 -24.58 -2.07 16.22
C THR A 93 -25.41 -3.26 16.69
N VAL A 94 -25.85 -3.24 17.93
CA VAL A 94 -26.71 -4.28 18.52
C VAL A 94 -27.57 -3.70 19.64
N GLY A 95 -28.86 -4.01 19.66
CA GLY A 95 -29.80 -3.56 20.70
C GLY A 95 -29.80 -2.03 20.91
N GLY A 96 -29.54 -1.24 19.86
CA GLY A 96 -29.45 0.23 19.93
C GLY A 96 -28.13 0.76 20.53
N LYS A 97 -27.17 -0.11 20.84
CA LYS A 97 -25.80 0.25 21.26
C LYS A 97 -24.84 0.13 20.11
N GLN A 98 -23.76 0.91 20.16
CA GLN A 98 -22.73 0.92 19.10
C GLN A 98 -21.32 0.89 19.70
N ALA A 99 -20.42 0.24 19.00
CA ALA A 99 -18.98 0.32 19.24
C ALA A 99 -18.27 0.53 17.89
N THR A 100 -17.19 1.27 17.91
CA THR A 100 -16.45 1.68 16.70
C THR A 100 -14.99 1.25 16.74
N CYS A 101 -14.43 1.00 15.56
CA CYS A 101 -13.01 0.77 15.34
C CYS A 101 -12.55 1.71 14.21
N GLU A 102 -11.57 2.56 14.49
CA GLU A 102 -10.91 3.40 13.49
C GLU A 102 -9.96 2.54 12.66
N VAL A 103 -10.10 2.56 11.34
CA VAL A 103 -9.26 1.78 10.41
C VAL A 103 -8.46 2.75 9.55
N THR A 104 -7.14 2.66 9.63
CA THR A 104 -6.22 3.35 8.72
C THR A 104 -5.63 2.33 7.77
N VAL A 105 -5.87 2.51 6.48
CA VAL A 105 -5.32 1.67 5.43
C VAL A 105 -4.20 2.44 4.73
N ALA A 106 -3.00 1.86 4.73
CA ALA A 106 -1.88 2.33 3.91
C ALA A 106 -1.90 1.64 2.54
N ASP A 107 -1.32 2.28 1.54
CA ASP A 107 -1.06 1.60 0.27
C ASP A 107 -0.26 0.33 0.53
N ALA A 108 -0.55 -0.74 -0.22
CA ALA A 108 0.34 -1.88 -0.27
C ALA A 108 1.70 -1.36 -0.75
N VAL A 109 2.73 -1.48 0.09
CA VAL A 109 4.09 -1.35 -0.41
C VAL A 109 4.28 -2.58 -1.29
N PRO A 110 4.35 -2.42 -2.63
CA PRO A 110 4.56 -3.58 -3.49
C PRO A 110 5.86 -4.22 -3.01
N GLU A 111 5.87 -5.54 -2.83
CA GLU A 111 7.10 -6.26 -2.49
C GLU A 111 8.09 -6.03 -3.63
N GLY A 112 8.96 -5.05 -3.46
CA GLY A 112 10.02 -4.75 -4.42
C GLY A 112 11.01 -5.90 -4.46
N LEU A 113 11.48 -6.24 -5.65
CA LEU A 113 12.56 -7.20 -5.81
C LEU A 113 13.84 -6.62 -5.18
N THR A 114 14.33 -7.22 -4.09
CA THR A 114 15.59 -6.80 -3.48
C THR A 114 16.74 -7.39 -4.27
N VAL A 115 17.62 -6.52 -4.78
CA VAL A 115 18.79 -6.90 -5.57
C VAL A 115 20.08 -6.50 -4.86
N THR A 116 21.09 -7.37 -4.88
CA THR A 116 22.38 -7.16 -4.21
C THR A 116 23.55 -7.26 -5.18
N THR A 117 23.32 -7.64 -6.43
CA THR A 117 24.34 -7.77 -7.47
C THR A 117 23.92 -7.07 -8.73
N TYR A 118 24.88 -6.78 -9.59
CA TYR A 118 24.63 -6.18 -10.92
C TYR A 118 23.77 -7.09 -11.81
N GLU A 119 24.05 -8.39 -11.80
CA GLU A 119 23.30 -9.38 -12.59
C GLU A 119 21.82 -9.45 -12.15
N ALA A 120 21.57 -9.43 -10.85
CA ALA A 120 20.21 -9.40 -10.30
C ALA A 120 19.48 -8.09 -10.66
N LEU A 121 20.18 -6.96 -10.64
CA LEU A 121 19.64 -5.68 -11.09
C LEU A 121 19.28 -5.72 -12.58
N LEU A 122 20.15 -6.28 -13.43
CA LEU A 122 19.86 -6.44 -14.86
C LEU A 122 18.63 -7.29 -15.12
N GLU A 123 18.49 -8.40 -14.40
CA GLU A 123 17.33 -9.27 -14.55
C GLU A 123 16.05 -8.56 -14.14
N ALA A 124 16.09 -7.82 -13.02
CA ALA A 124 14.96 -7.03 -12.55
C ALA A 124 14.53 -5.94 -13.54
N LEU A 125 15.47 -5.39 -14.30
CA LEU A 125 15.22 -4.33 -15.28
C LEU A 125 14.73 -4.84 -16.65
N ARG A 126 14.64 -6.16 -16.86
CA ARG A 126 14.17 -6.74 -18.14
C ARG A 126 12.68 -6.57 -18.37
N THR A 127 11.90 -6.50 -17.30
CA THR A 127 10.44 -6.41 -17.37
C THR A 127 9.93 -5.24 -16.57
N GLY A 128 9.61 -4.16 -17.25
CA GLY A 128 8.99 -2.97 -16.63
C GLY A 128 7.51 -3.20 -16.31
N GLY A 129 7.02 -2.49 -15.30
CA GLY A 129 5.61 -2.46 -14.98
C GLY A 129 4.75 -1.86 -16.09
N ALA A 130 3.46 -2.18 -16.08
CA ALA A 130 2.54 -1.80 -17.14
C ALA A 130 2.18 -0.30 -17.13
N SER A 131 2.27 0.36 -15.98
CA SER A 131 1.93 1.79 -15.82
C SER A 131 2.63 2.39 -14.60
N ALA A 132 2.47 3.71 -14.41
CA ALA A 132 2.97 4.39 -13.21
C ALA A 132 2.32 3.89 -11.91
N ASP A 133 1.10 3.37 -11.98
CA ASP A 133 0.38 2.81 -10.82
C ASP A 133 0.79 1.35 -10.54
N VAL A 134 1.38 0.68 -11.54
CA VAL A 134 1.84 -0.72 -11.43
C VAL A 134 3.27 -0.81 -11.98
N PRO A 135 4.25 -0.14 -11.36
CA PRO A 135 5.65 -0.20 -11.77
C PRO A 135 6.32 -1.50 -11.31
N THR A 136 7.41 -1.87 -11.97
CA THR A 136 8.35 -2.83 -11.37
C THR A 136 9.15 -2.13 -10.27
N LEU A 137 9.07 -2.66 -9.05
CA LEU A 137 9.76 -2.11 -7.90
C LEU A 137 11.05 -2.86 -7.65
N ILE A 138 12.14 -2.13 -7.52
CA ILE A 138 13.47 -2.66 -7.27
C ILE A 138 14.04 -1.96 -6.05
N MET A 139 14.51 -2.73 -5.07
CA MET A 139 15.25 -2.24 -3.90
C MET A 139 16.69 -2.69 -3.97
N LEU A 140 17.64 -1.78 -3.74
CA LEU A 140 19.03 -2.17 -3.54
C LEU A 140 19.21 -2.66 -2.10
N GLY A 141 19.67 -3.89 -1.94
CA GLY A 141 20.01 -4.48 -0.64
C GLY A 141 21.51 -4.33 -0.28
N SER A 142 22.31 -3.76 -1.18
CA SER A 142 23.73 -3.46 -1.00
C SER A 142 24.18 -2.41 -2.01
N ASP A 143 25.40 -1.90 -1.84
CA ASP A 143 26.08 -1.16 -2.90
C ASP A 143 26.31 -2.08 -4.10
N ILE A 144 26.01 -1.59 -5.31
CA ILE A 144 26.16 -2.36 -6.54
C ILE A 144 27.14 -1.64 -7.48
N THR A 145 28.11 -2.39 -8.00
CA THR A 145 29.05 -1.89 -9.00
C THR A 145 28.65 -2.36 -10.39
N ILE A 146 28.42 -1.41 -11.30
CA ILE A 146 28.29 -1.67 -12.74
C ILE A 146 29.71 -1.82 -13.30
N PRO A 147 30.08 -3.01 -13.80
CA PRO A 147 31.47 -3.30 -14.17
C PRO A 147 31.92 -2.51 -15.42
N ALA A 148 33.21 -2.43 -15.61
CA ALA A 148 33.80 -1.97 -16.87
C ALA A 148 33.40 -2.84 -18.06
N GLY A 149 33.41 -2.27 -19.28
CA GLY A 149 33.07 -2.99 -20.51
C GLY A 149 31.66 -2.70 -21.01
N GLY A 150 31.07 -3.63 -21.75
CA GLY A 150 29.78 -3.49 -22.43
C GLY A 150 29.86 -2.93 -23.83
N ASP A 151 28.72 -2.81 -24.52
CA ASP A 151 28.58 -2.31 -25.86
C ASP A 151 27.57 -1.15 -25.88
N ARG A 152 27.92 -0.06 -26.57
CA ARG A 152 27.04 1.11 -26.74
C ARG A 152 25.72 0.77 -27.45
N THR A 153 25.73 -0.29 -28.26
CA THR A 153 24.60 -0.68 -29.10
C THR A 153 23.59 -1.59 -28.39
N ASN A 154 23.94 -2.08 -27.20
CA ASN A 154 23.10 -3.00 -26.46
C ASN A 154 23.05 -2.61 -24.95
N PRO A 155 22.26 -1.61 -24.58
CA PRO A 155 22.14 -1.24 -23.19
C PRO A 155 21.49 -2.36 -22.37
N PRO A 156 21.81 -2.46 -21.09
CA PRO A 156 21.26 -3.51 -20.22
C PRO A 156 19.73 -3.46 -20.09
N ILE A 157 19.13 -2.28 -20.20
CA ILE A 157 17.69 -2.14 -20.31
C ILE A 157 17.36 -1.92 -21.79
N ASN A 158 16.98 -2.97 -22.45
CA ASN A 158 16.32 -2.92 -23.76
C ASN A 158 14.82 -3.13 -23.54
N GLY A 159 14.27 -2.48 -22.52
CA GLY A 159 12.91 -2.68 -22.05
C GLY A 159 12.10 -1.39 -22.04
N SER A 160 10.83 -1.53 -22.30
CA SER A 160 9.80 -0.54 -22.08
C SER A 160 9.19 -0.73 -20.69
N GLY A 161 8.52 0.30 -20.18
CA GLY A 161 7.69 0.19 -18.98
C GLY A 161 8.15 1.09 -17.84
N TYR A 162 7.57 0.83 -16.69
CA TYR A 162 7.70 1.68 -15.51
C TYR A 162 8.53 0.98 -14.43
N PHE A 163 9.54 1.69 -13.93
CA PHE A 163 10.43 1.21 -12.88
C PHE A 163 10.49 2.21 -11.73
N LYS A 164 10.41 1.73 -10.52
CA LYS A 164 10.77 2.48 -9.31
C LYS A 164 11.94 1.78 -8.64
N ILE A 165 13.05 2.50 -8.50
CA ILE A 165 14.27 1.98 -7.91
C ILE A 165 14.51 2.73 -6.60
N ASP A 166 14.35 2.04 -5.48
CA ASP A 166 14.72 2.54 -4.14
C ASP A 166 16.11 2.03 -3.79
N GLY A 167 17.04 2.94 -3.63
CA GLY A 167 18.40 2.60 -3.26
C GLY A 167 18.58 2.14 -1.81
N GLY A 168 17.61 2.33 -0.93
CA GLY A 168 17.75 2.01 0.49
C GLY A 168 18.92 2.75 1.17
N GLY A 169 19.41 3.85 0.58
CA GLY A 169 20.61 4.57 1.00
C GLY A 169 21.92 4.03 0.41
N HIS A 170 21.86 2.93 -0.37
CA HIS A 170 22.99 2.32 -1.06
C HIS A 170 23.44 3.08 -2.30
N THR A 171 24.63 2.73 -2.78
CA THR A 171 25.27 3.37 -3.92
C THR A 171 25.25 2.43 -5.14
N LEU A 172 24.83 2.97 -6.27
CA LEU A 172 25.07 2.37 -7.59
C LEU A 172 26.29 3.05 -8.21
N VAL A 173 27.38 2.31 -8.33
CA VAL A 173 28.66 2.81 -8.85
C VAL A 173 28.86 2.30 -10.26
N ARG A 174 29.24 3.17 -11.18
CA ARG A 174 29.72 2.76 -12.50
C ARG A 174 31.23 2.87 -12.60
N GLU A 175 31.93 1.80 -12.94
CA GLU A 175 33.37 1.80 -13.16
C GLU A 175 33.75 2.64 -14.38
N ASN A 176 35.02 3.03 -14.42
CA ASN A 176 35.60 3.66 -15.61
C ASN A 176 35.49 2.72 -16.81
N GLU A 177 35.37 3.29 -18.01
CA GLU A 177 35.28 2.54 -19.28
C GLU A 177 34.08 1.60 -19.37
N SER A 178 33.06 1.77 -18.53
CA SER A 178 31.82 1.06 -18.67
C SER A 178 30.92 1.77 -19.71
N TYR A 179 30.40 1.00 -20.66
CA TYR A 179 29.38 1.44 -21.62
C TYR A 179 27.96 1.06 -21.19
N TYR A 180 27.82 0.40 -20.06
CA TYR A 180 26.51 0.08 -19.54
C TYR A 180 25.80 1.31 -18.98
N PHE A 181 24.51 1.40 -19.24
CA PHE A 181 23.63 2.44 -18.72
C PHE A 181 22.20 1.92 -18.55
N LEU A 182 21.39 2.62 -17.79
CA LEU A 182 19.98 2.33 -17.61
C LEU A 182 19.17 3.22 -18.57
N GLY A 183 18.26 2.64 -19.36
CA GLY A 183 17.36 3.42 -20.21
C GLY A 183 17.28 2.92 -21.66
N ASN A 184 16.97 3.82 -22.58
CA ASN A 184 16.91 3.55 -24.02
C ASN A 184 17.75 4.57 -24.83
N ILE A 185 18.24 4.17 -26.00
CA ILE A 185 19.16 4.97 -26.83
C ILE A 185 18.51 5.59 -28.07
N ASN A 186 17.35 5.09 -28.52
CA ASN A 186 16.66 5.60 -29.67
C ASN A 186 15.31 6.22 -29.29
N ALA A 187 14.94 7.28 -30.01
CA ALA A 187 13.64 7.92 -29.82
C ALA A 187 12.46 7.05 -30.30
N ASP A 188 12.73 6.01 -31.08
CA ASP A 188 11.73 5.07 -31.57
C ASP A 188 11.63 3.79 -30.73
N ASP A 189 12.54 3.63 -29.74
CA ASP A 189 12.40 2.58 -28.73
C ASP A 189 11.11 2.80 -27.91
N ASP A 190 10.59 1.73 -27.34
CA ASP A 190 9.47 1.83 -26.40
C ASP A 190 9.82 2.72 -25.21
N ALA A 191 8.82 3.43 -24.71
CA ALA A 191 9.03 4.38 -23.61
C ALA A 191 9.49 3.68 -22.33
N VAL A 192 10.52 4.22 -21.68
CA VAL A 192 11.00 3.78 -20.38
C VAL A 192 10.82 4.90 -19.35
N HIS A 193 10.23 4.55 -18.21
CA HIS A 193 10.00 5.47 -17.10
C HIS A 193 10.74 4.96 -15.86
N ILE A 194 11.66 5.75 -15.36
CA ILE A 194 12.51 5.40 -14.21
C ILE A 194 12.32 6.44 -13.11
N GLU A 195 11.81 6.02 -11.98
CA GLU A 195 11.79 6.82 -10.75
C GLU A 195 12.85 6.31 -9.79
N LEU A 196 13.69 7.21 -9.27
CA LEU A 196 14.76 6.90 -8.32
C LEU A 196 14.46 7.54 -6.98
N THR A 197 14.68 6.81 -5.90
CA THR A 197 14.58 7.31 -4.52
C THR A 197 15.70 6.71 -3.65
N ASN A 198 16.11 7.46 -2.61
CA ASN A 198 17.08 6.99 -1.59
C ASN A 198 18.34 6.31 -2.15
N ILE A 199 18.84 6.76 -3.29
CA ILE A 199 19.96 6.15 -4.01
C ILE A 199 21.11 7.14 -4.22
N LYS A 200 22.31 6.66 -4.05
CA LYS A 200 23.51 7.38 -4.45
C LYS A 200 24.00 6.85 -5.80
N LEU A 201 24.13 7.74 -6.77
CA LEU A 201 24.73 7.39 -8.05
C LEU A 201 26.15 7.93 -8.07
N ALA A 202 27.13 7.08 -8.41
CA ALA A 202 28.54 7.46 -8.50
C ALA A 202 29.17 6.88 -9.78
N GLN A 203 30.07 7.66 -10.38
CA GLN A 203 30.84 7.17 -11.52
C GLN A 203 32.31 7.59 -11.42
N GLY A 204 33.16 6.79 -12.04
CA GLY A 204 34.59 7.05 -12.10
C GLY A 204 34.93 8.33 -12.89
N ALA A 205 36.09 8.91 -12.61
CA ALA A 205 36.53 10.22 -13.09
C ALA A 205 36.57 10.38 -14.64
N ASN A 206 36.71 9.26 -15.37
CA ASN A 206 36.87 9.25 -16.82
C ASN A 206 35.64 8.69 -17.55
N SER A 207 34.46 8.81 -16.96
CA SER A 207 33.25 8.30 -17.59
C SER A 207 32.66 9.35 -18.55
N PHE A 208 32.56 9.00 -19.82
CA PHE A 208 32.06 9.89 -20.89
C PHE A 208 30.58 9.70 -21.22
N LEU A 209 29.91 8.72 -20.60
CA LEU A 209 28.53 8.39 -20.86
C LEU A 209 27.69 8.58 -19.61
N SER A 210 26.44 8.96 -19.80
CA SER A 210 25.49 9.02 -18.70
C SER A 210 25.20 7.63 -18.17
N MET A 211 25.06 7.53 -16.83
CA MET A 211 24.69 6.29 -16.17
C MET A 211 23.23 5.93 -16.48
N ILE A 212 22.37 6.95 -16.58
CA ILE A 212 20.98 6.81 -17.00
C ILE A 212 20.78 7.66 -18.25
N TYR A 213 20.28 7.03 -19.30
CA TYR A 213 20.13 7.68 -20.62
C TYR A 213 18.77 7.32 -21.22
N VAL A 214 17.91 8.31 -21.45
CA VAL A 214 16.55 8.12 -21.96
C VAL A 214 16.32 9.02 -23.17
N CYS A 215 15.97 8.42 -24.32
CA CYS A 215 15.52 9.10 -25.52
C CYS A 215 14.01 9.12 -25.69
N ASN A 216 13.29 8.16 -25.12
CA ASN A 216 11.84 8.10 -25.07
C ASN A 216 11.38 7.68 -23.68
N GLY A 217 10.64 8.53 -23.00
CA GLY A 217 10.12 8.26 -21.65
C GLY A 217 10.48 9.33 -20.64
N ARG A 218 10.66 8.92 -19.37
CA ARG A 218 10.85 9.87 -18.28
C ARG A 218 11.82 9.34 -17.22
N ILE A 219 12.61 10.25 -16.68
CA ILE A 219 13.39 10.03 -15.47
C ILE A 219 12.86 10.95 -14.39
N THR A 220 12.50 10.41 -13.24
CA THR A 220 12.09 11.17 -12.06
C THR A 220 13.09 10.95 -10.93
N LEU A 221 13.65 12.02 -10.38
CA LEU A 221 14.55 11.98 -9.24
C LEU A 221 13.78 12.42 -8.00
N GLY A 222 13.49 11.46 -7.14
CA GLY A 222 12.74 11.67 -5.90
C GLY A 222 13.64 11.95 -4.69
N LYS A 223 13.07 11.82 -3.52
CA LYS A 223 13.74 12.11 -2.24
C LYS A 223 14.97 11.23 -2.03
N GLY A 224 16.04 11.82 -1.49
CA GLY A 224 17.26 11.10 -1.10
C GLY A 224 18.13 10.64 -2.26
N VAL A 225 17.91 11.12 -3.49
CA VAL A 225 18.82 10.86 -4.61
C VAL A 225 20.02 11.79 -4.51
N ALA A 226 21.23 11.20 -4.54
CA ALA A 226 22.50 11.92 -4.57
C ALA A 226 23.31 11.56 -5.82
N LEU A 227 23.83 12.55 -6.54
CA LEU A 227 24.62 12.40 -7.75
C LEU A 227 26.07 12.78 -7.50
N ASN A 228 27.00 11.85 -7.71
CA ASN A 228 28.44 12.07 -7.55
C ASN A 228 29.16 11.78 -8.86
N GLY A 229 29.25 12.78 -9.72
CA GLY A 229 29.86 12.71 -11.05
C GLY A 229 29.32 13.78 -11.97
N GLN A 230 29.83 13.78 -13.22
CA GLN A 230 29.38 14.69 -14.28
C GLN A 230 28.50 13.92 -15.27
N ASP A 231 27.53 14.59 -15.89
CA ASP A 231 26.68 14.04 -16.96
C ASP A 231 26.07 12.66 -16.61
N MET A 232 25.73 12.44 -15.34
CA MET A 232 25.28 11.11 -14.88
C MET A 232 23.92 10.71 -15.43
N ILE A 233 23.08 11.70 -15.71
CA ILE A 233 21.72 11.50 -16.19
C ILE A 233 21.50 12.33 -17.43
N ALA A 234 20.98 11.71 -18.49
CA ALA A 234 20.62 12.40 -19.72
C ALA A 234 19.21 12.02 -20.19
N ALA A 235 18.38 13.04 -20.39
CA ALA A 235 17.14 12.97 -21.15
C ALA A 235 17.35 13.71 -22.47
N VAL A 236 17.29 13.00 -23.59
CA VAL A 236 17.71 13.50 -24.89
C VAL A 236 16.61 13.38 -25.93
N GLY A 237 16.26 14.51 -26.58
CA GLY A 237 15.25 14.54 -27.63
C GLY A 237 13.87 14.96 -27.16
N GLY A 238 12.95 15.11 -28.12
CA GLY A 238 11.61 15.64 -27.86
C GLY A 238 10.64 14.69 -27.16
N LYS A 239 10.99 13.41 -27.04
CA LYS A 239 10.16 12.38 -26.37
C LYS A 239 10.66 12.05 -24.97
N ALA A 240 11.79 12.63 -24.54
CA ALA A 240 12.36 12.38 -23.21
C ALA A 240 12.10 13.53 -22.25
N ALA A 241 11.82 13.20 -20.99
CA ALA A 241 11.63 14.14 -19.90
C ALA A 241 12.49 13.79 -18.68
N LEU A 242 12.99 14.82 -17.99
CA LEU A 242 13.58 14.72 -16.67
C LEU A 242 12.74 15.54 -15.71
N GLU A 243 12.33 14.91 -14.62
CA GLU A 243 11.56 15.57 -13.56
C GLU A 243 12.30 15.47 -12.22
N LEU A 244 12.22 16.55 -11.45
CA LEU A 244 12.67 16.58 -10.07
C LEU A 244 11.43 16.43 -9.20
N GLY A 245 11.34 15.31 -8.48
CA GLY A 245 10.29 15.06 -7.52
C GLY A 245 10.53 15.78 -6.19
N ASP A 246 9.54 15.78 -5.33
CA ASP A 246 9.60 16.42 -4.02
C ASP A 246 10.72 15.83 -3.16
N GLY A 247 11.55 16.74 -2.57
CA GLY A 247 12.65 16.36 -1.69
C GLY A 247 13.89 15.81 -2.37
N CYS A 248 14.07 16.07 -3.69
CA CYS A 248 15.33 15.81 -4.37
C CYS A 248 16.37 16.88 -4.00
N ASP A 249 17.48 16.47 -3.38
CA ASP A 249 18.62 17.33 -3.01
C ASP A 249 19.76 17.27 -4.07
N CYS A 250 19.49 16.73 -5.26
CA CYS A 250 20.50 16.31 -6.22
C CYS A 250 21.09 17.43 -7.11
N LEU A 251 21.01 18.67 -6.72
CA LEU A 251 21.36 19.79 -7.60
C LEU A 251 22.86 20.12 -7.64
N THR A 252 23.61 19.42 -8.48
CA THR A 252 24.72 20.04 -9.19
C THR A 252 24.36 20.10 -10.68
N ARG A 253 24.32 21.28 -11.28
CA ARG A 253 24.03 21.48 -12.72
C ARG A 253 24.95 20.72 -13.68
N GLN A 254 26.01 20.11 -13.16
CA GLN A 254 26.98 19.31 -13.90
C GLN A 254 26.61 17.83 -13.99
N ALA A 255 25.76 17.32 -13.12
CA ALA A 255 25.40 15.89 -13.08
C ALA A 255 24.21 15.53 -13.99
N VAL A 256 23.49 16.52 -14.50
CA VAL A 256 22.26 16.32 -15.26
C VAL A 256 22.32 17.07 -16.59
N ARG A 257 22.04 16.38 -17.67
CA ARG A 257 21.99 16.94 -19.03
C ARG A 257 20.62 16.73 -19.66
N THR A 258 19.94 17.81 -19.96
CA THR A 258 18.74 17.81 -20.80
C THR A 258 19.12 18.40 -22.16
N VAL A 259 19.00 17.65 -23.23
CA VAL A 259 19.29 18.10 -24.60
C VAL A 259 17.99 18.04 -25.39
N GLN A 260 17.38 19.20 -25.59
CA GLN A 260 16.34 19.33 -26.60
C GLN A 260 17.04 19.44 -27.98
N ARG A 261 16.86 18.45 -28.84
CA ARG A 261 17.14 18.56 -30.25
C ARG A 261 15.83 18.94 -30.93
N SER A 262 15.86 20.10 -31.57
CA SER A 262 14.82 20.57 -32.50
C SER A 262 14.72 19.66 -33.71
#